data_1fa9a55302161f288fb2addde78736f1
#
_entry.id   1fa9a55302161f288fb2addde78736f1
#
_cell.length_a   1.000
_cell.length_b   1.000
_cell.length_c   1.000
_cell.angle_alpha   90.00
_cell.angle_beta   90.00
_cell.angle_gamma   90.00
#
_symmetry.space_group_name_H-M   'P 1'
#
loop_
_entity.id
_entity.type
_entity.pdbx_description
1 polymer ?
#
loop_
_entity_poly.entity_id
_entity_poly.type
_entity_poly.pdbx_seq_one_letter_code
_entity_poly.pdbx_strand_id
1 'polypeptide(L)'
;WRLLKRYNVPVFIFVNKMDIGDCQKDEIMSGIIERFGSECVDFTCETGDEFFENIAMCDEDVLEKYMDSGNIDDEDIRKLIFERKLVPCYFGSALKLDGVEEILDGLEKYTLKKEYPNEFGAKVYKVSRDDKNKRLTYLKVTGGELKAKMYIEQLDEKADQIRIYSGNKFT
;
A
#
# COMPACT_ATOMS: atom_id res chain seq x y z
N TRP A 1 6.28 11.93 0.22
CA TRP A 1 5.05 12.11 0.95
C TRP A 1 4.02 12.93 0.16
N ARG A 2 4.35 14.15 -0.29
CA ARG A 2 3.44 15.03 -1.05
C ARG A 2 2.83 14.36 -2.29
N LEU A 3 3.61 13.59 -3.04
CA LEU A 3 3.11 12.86 -4.21
C LEU A 3 2.12 11.76 -3.82
N LEU A 4 2.44 10.98 -2.79
CA LEU A 4 1.55 9.95 -2.27
C LEU A 4 0.23 10.55 -1.77
N LYS A 5 0.29 11.69 -1.08
CA LYS A 5 -0.90 12.43 -0.63
C LYS A 5 -1.71 12.97 -1.82
N ARG A 6 -1.05 13.54 -2.84
CA ARG A 6 -1.69 14.07 -4.05
C ARG A 6 -2.47 13.01 -4.83
N TYR A 7 -1.94 11.79 -4.88
CA TYR A 7 -2.55 10.69 -5.63
C TYR A 7 -3.38 9.76 -4.75
N ASN A 8 -3.59 10.11 -3.50
CA ASN A 8 -4.34 9.35 -2.51
C ASN A 8 -3.88 7.87 -2.44
N VAL A 9 -2.56 7.66 -2.40
CA VAL A 9 -1.97 6.31 -2.33
C VAL A 9 -1.92 5.87 -0.88
N PRO A 10 -2.54 4.73 -0.50
CA PRO A 10 -2.40 4.15 0.84
C PRO A 10 -0.92 3.90 1.19
N VAL A 11 -0.54 4.15 2.43
CA VAL A 11 0.85 4.08 2.89
C VAL A 11 0.92 3.33 4.21
N PHE A 12 1.90 2.44 4.31
CA PHE A 12 2.36 1.82 5.54
C PHE A 12 3.79 2.29 5.79
N ILE A 13 4.12 2.65 7.02
CA ILE A 13 5.46 3.10 7.41
C ILE A 13 6.12 2.00 8.24
N PHE A 14 7.34 1.60 7.86
CA PHE A 14 8.19 0.74 8.67
C PHE A 14 9.42 1.53 9.14
N VAL A 15 9.52 1.76 10.43
CA VAL A 15 10.65 2.41 11.08
C VAL A 15 11.71 1.35 11.36
N ASN A 16 12.70 1.29 10.50
CA ASN A 16 13.74 0.28 10.54
C ASN A 16 14.90 0.67 11.46
N LYS A 17 15.71 -0.33 11.87
CA LYS A 17 16.92 -0.19 12.69
C LYS A 17 16.63 0.24 14.14
N MET A 18 15.51 -0.20 14.70
CA MET A 18 15.19 0.05 16.11
C MET A 18 16.15 -0.63 17.09
N ASP A 19 16.99 -1.54 16.58
CA ASP A 19 18.06 -2.21 17.33
C ASP A 19 19.36 -1.40 17.43
N ILE A 20 19.46 -0.27 16.74
CA ILE A 20 20.65 0.57 16.69
C ILE A 20 20.28 1.98 17.14
N GLY A 21 20.84 2.42 18.28
CA GLY A 21 20.67 3.78 18.77
C GLY A 21 19.86 3.86 20.07
N ASP A 22 19.88 5.05 20.68
CA ASP A 22 19.25 5.34 21.98
C ASP A 22 17.88 6.03 21.84
N CYS A 23 17.37 6.18 20.59
CA CYS A 23 16.10 6.86 20.36
C CYS A 23 14.93 6.01 20.87
N GLN A 24 14.12 6.60 21.73
CA GLN A 24 12.90 5.98 22.22
C GLN A 24 11.84 5.96 21.11
N LYS A 25 11.05 4.87 21.07
CA LYS A 25 9.96 4.70 20.11
C LYS A 25 9.00 5.91 20.09
N ASP A 26 8.64 6.41 21.26
CA ASP A 26 7.70 7.53 21.42
C ASP A 26 8.25 8.84 20.85
N GLU A 27 9.55 9.09 20.96
CA GLU A 27 10.21 10.25 20.37
C GLU A 27 10.16 10.18 18.82
N ILE A 28 10.42 8.98 18.28
CA ILE A 28 10.36 8.76 16.84
C ILE A 28 8.91 8.91 16.33
N MET A 29 7.94 8.35 17.07
CA MET A 29 6.53 8.46 16.71
C MET A 29 6.06 9.92 16.74
N SER A 30 6.45 10.68 17.74
CA SER A 30 6.16 12.13 17.82
C SER A 30 6.75 12.89 16.61
N GLY A 31 7.99 12.57 16.22
CA GLY A 31 8.61 13.15 15.03
C GLY A 31 7.94 12.74 13.72
N ILE A 32 7.36 11.54 13.64
CA ILE A 32 6.55 11.08 12.49
C ILE A 32 5.27 11.91 12.41
N ILE A 33 4.56 12.04 13.52
CA ILE A 33 3.31 12.83 13.60
C ILE A 33 3.56 14.29 13.22
N GLU A 34 4.61 14.91 13.77
CA GLU A 34 4.97 16.29 13.44
C GLU A 34 5.25 16.49 11.94
N ARG A 35 5.92 15.53 11.30
CA ARG A 35 6.35 15.63 9.90
C ARG A 35 5.30 15.22 8.88
N PHE A 36 4.53 14.19 9.18
CA PHE A 36 3.62 13.54 8.23
C PHE A 36 2.14 13.77 8.52
N GLY A 37 1.78 14.01 9.78
CA GLY A 37 0.42 14.31 10.21
C GLY A 37 -0.07 13.37 11.32
N SER A 38 -1.15 13.79 11.98
CA SER A 38 -1.81 13.05 13.07
C SER A 38 -2.49 11.76 12.60
N GLU A 39 -2.62 11.57 11.29
CA GLU A 39 -3.12 10.33 10.69
C GLU A 39 -2.16 9.13 10.86
N CYS A 40 -0.93 9.35 11.34
CA CYS A 40 0.05 8.30 11.64
C CYS A 40 -0.23 7.69 13.01
N VAL A 41 -0.49 6.39 13.06
CA VAL A 41 -0.79 5.63 14.28
C VAL A 41 0.14 4.43 14.40
N ASP A 42 0.59 4.13 15.63
CA ASP A 42 1.43 2.98 15.93
C ASP A 42 0.63 1.68 15.88
N PHE A 43 1.02 0.77 15.02
CA PHE A 43 0.43 -0.56 14.80
C PHE A 43 1.30 -1.70 15.31
N THR A 44 2.35 -1.43 16.07
CA THR A 44 3.21 -2.48 16.65
C THR A 44 2.47 -3.34 17.66
N CYS A 45 1.45 -2.76 18.34
CA CYS A 45 0.60 -3.47 19.28
C CYS A 45 -0.85 -3.10 18.99
N GLU A 46 -1.58 -3.99 18.31
CA GLU A 46 -2.98 -3.80 17.89
C GLU A 46 -3.98 -4.10 19.01
N THR A 47 -3.63 -3.78 20.27
CA THR A 47 -4.47 -4.09 21.42
C THR A 47 -4.50 -2.92 22.41
N GLY A 48 -5.64 -2.79 23.09
CA GLY A 48 -5.85 -1.80 24.16
C GLY A 48 -6.64 -0.58 23.69
N ASP A 49 -7.21 0.11 24.68
CA ASP A 49 -8.10 1.25 24.43
C ASP A 49 -7.37 2.39 23.71
N GLU A 50 -6.12 2.66 24.07
CA GLU A 50 -5.31 3.72 23.48
C GLU A 50 -5.11 3.52 21.96
N PHE A 51 -4.93 2.27 21.51
CA PHE A 51 -4.81 1.96 20.08
C PHE A 51 -6.11 2.33 19.32
N PHE A 52 -7.25 1.91 19.83
CA PHE A 52 -8.54 2.20 19.19
C PHE A 52 -8.92 3.68 19.28
N GLU A 53 -8.59 4.35 20.39
CA GLU A 53 -8.78 5.80 20.54
C GLU A 53 -7.99 6.58 19.49
N ASN A 54 -6.71 6.24 19.28
CA ASN A 54 -5.88 6.88 18.27
C ASN A 54 -6.42 6.68 16.84
N ILE A 55 -6.98 5.51 16.53
CA ILE A 55 -7.64 5.26 15.24
C ILE A 55 -8.94 6.06 15.12
N ALA A 56 -9.76 6.05 16.18
CA ALA A 56 -11.03 6.78 16.21
C ALA A 56 -10.84 8.27 15.96
N MET A 57 -9.78 8.86 16.48
CA MET A 57 -9.45 10.27 16.29
C MET A 57 -9.10 10.64 14.83
N CYS A 58 -8.89 9.66 13.96
CA CYS A 58 -8.57 9.90 12.56
C CYS A 58 -9.80 10.24 11.69
N ASP A 59 -11.03 9.95 12.17
CA ASP A 59 -12.27 10.19 11.42
C ASP A 59 -13.48 10.37 12.35
N GLU A 60 -14.33 11.35 12.07
CA GLU A 60 -15.48 11.70 12.90
C GLU A 60 -16.53 10.58 12.95
N ASP A 61 -16.81 9.91 11.81
CA ASP A 61 -17.81 8.81 11.76
C ASP A 61 -17.33 7.60 12.56
N VAL A 62 -16.01 7.30 12.50
CA VAL A 62 -15.40 6.19 13.25
C VAL A 62 -15.34 6.52 14.74
N LEU A 63 -15.10 7.78 15.09
CA LEU A 63 -15.11 8.23 16.49
C LEU A 63 -16.50 8.07 17.11
N GLU A 64 -17.56 8.49 16.42
CA GLU A 64 -18.93 8.31 16.87
C GLU A 64 -19.28 6.83 17.07
N LYS A 65 -18.92 5.97 16.10
CA LYS A 65 -19.10 4.52 16.19
C LYS A 65 -18.34 3.92 17.39
N TYR A 66 -17.11 4.36 17.62
CA TYR A 66 -16.30 3.89 18.75
C TYR A 66 -16.89 4.31 20.09
N MET A 67 -17.38 5.54 20.20
CA MET A 67 -18.05 6.03 21.42
C MET A 67 -19.32 5.24 21.75
N ASP A 68 -20.05 4.78 20.74
CA ASP A 68 -21.29 4.01 20.93
C ASP A 68 -21.05 2.52 21.22
N SER A 69 -20.07 1.91 20.54
CA SER A 69 -19.85 0.46 20.59
C SER A 69 -18.62 0.01 21.38
N GLY A 70 -17.67 0.93 21.62
CA GLY A 70 -16.37 0.61 22.24
C GLY A 70 -15.45 -0.23 21.34
N ASN A 71 -15.75 -0.36 20.04
CA ASN A 71 -14.98 -1.19 19.12
C ASN A 71 -14.90 -0.57 17.73
N ILE A 72 -13.80 -0.85 17.02
CA ILE A 72 -13.58 -0.50 15.60
C ILE A 72 -13.32 -1.79 14.83
N ASP A 73 -14.09 -2.04 13.77
CA ASP A 73 -13.95 -3.22 12.95
C ASP A 73 -12.75 -3.10 11.99
N ASP A 74 -12.16 -4.24 11.63
CA ASP A 74 -11.08 -4.29 10.63
C ASP A 74 -11.48 -3.66 9.28
N GLU A 75 -12.75 -3.68 8.94
CA GLU A 75 -13.27 -3.07 7.71
C GLU A 75 -13.21 -1.54 7.76
N ASP A 76 -13.53 -0.94 8.90
CA ASP A 76 -13.37 0.49 9.13
C ASP A 76 -11.90 0.90 9.04
N ILE A 77 -11.01 0.13 9.66
CA ILE A 77 -9.55 0.37 9.58
C ILE A 77 -9.06 0.30 8.13
N ARG A 78 -9.47 -0.72 7.37
CA ARG A 78 -9.14 -0.85 5.93
C ARG A 78 -9.62 0.35 5.13
N LYS A 79 -10.84 0.82 5.39
CA LYS A 79 -11.42 1.99 4.73
C LYS A 79 -10.63 3.25 5.03
N LEU A 80 -10.30 3.51 6.31
CA LEU A 80 -9.49 4.65 6.73
C LEU A 80 -8.11 4.65 6.05
N ILE A 81 -7.44 3.49 5.99
CA ILE A 81 -6.14 3.34 5.32
C ILE A 81 -6.28 3.59 3.82
N PHE A 82 -7.31 3.04 3.19
CA PHE A 82 -7.56 3.21 1.76
C PHE A 82 -7.88 4.67 1.40
N GLU A 83 -8.67 5.35 2.23
CA GLU A 83 -8.98 6.78 2.10
C GLU A 83 -7.82 7.68 2.55
N ARG A 84 -6.75 7.08 3.06
CA ARG A 84 -5.58 7.76 3.57
C ARG A 84 -5.86 8.72 4.73
N LYS A 85 -6.85 8.40 5.51
CA LYS A 85 -7.16 9.05 6.80
C LYS A 85 -6.37 8.43 7.95
N LEU A 86 -5.83 7.22 7.75
CA LEU A 86 -5.03 6.47 8.70
C LEU A 86 -3.77 5.94 8.01
N VAL A 87 -2.62 6.09 8.66
CA VAL A 87 -1.32 5.61 8.19
C VAL A 87 -0.69 4.72 9.26
N PRO A 88 -0.73 3.39 9.08
CA PRO A 88 -0.11 2.46 10.00
C PRO A 88 1.41 2.62 10.07
N CYS A 89 1.95 2.71 11.28
CA CYS A 89 3.37 2.79 11.56
C CYS A 89 3.81 1.55 12.33
N TYR A 90 4.83 0.86 11.84
CA TYR A 90 5.44 -0.31 12.48
C TYR A 90 6.90 0.00 12.81
N PHE A 91 7.38 -0.58 13.89
CA PHE A 91 8.75 -0.38 14.38
C PHE A 91 9.47 -1.71 14.47
N GLY A 92 10.74 -1.75 14.02
CA GLY A 92 11.47 -2.99 14.08
C GLY A 92 12.89 -2.93 13.51
N SER A 93 13.50 -4.09 13.33
CA SER A 93 14.80 -4.28 12.71
C SER A 93 14.72 -5.31 11.60
N ALA A 94 14.71 -4.87 10.36
CA ALA A 94 14.65 -5.77 9.20
C ALA A 94 15.84 -6.76 9.16
N LEU A 95 17.00 -6.36 9.67
CA LEU A 95 18.16 -7.23 9.76
C LEU A 95 17.97 -8.39 10.75
N LYS A 96 17.27 -8.12 11.86
CA LYS A 96 16.96 -9.12 12.90
C LYS A 96 15.62 -9.78 12.69
N LEU A 97 14.86 -9.37 11.68
CA LEU A 97 13.48 -9.79 11.41
C LEU A 97 12.48 -9.40 12.51
N ASP A 98 12.86 -8.47 13.39
CA ASP A 98 12.01 -7.94 14.45
C ASP A 98 11.01 -6.94 13.84
N GLY A 99 9.70 -7.07 14.14
CA GLY A 99 8.63 -6.24 13.59
C GLY A 99 8.30 -6.51 12.10
N VAL A 100 9.00 -7.45 11.44
CA VAL A 100 8.78 -7.74 10.01
C VAL A 100 7.53 -8.59 9.79
N GLU A 101 7.26 -9.55 10.68
CA GLU A 101 6.07 -10.37 10.62
C GLU A 101 4.82 -9.50 10.84
N GLU A 102 4.85 -8.62 11.82
CA GLU A 102 3.76 -7.72 12.16
C GLU A 102 3.37 -6.79 11.00
N ILE A 103 4.33 -6.20 10.30
CA ILE A 103 3.99 -5.38 9.12
C ILE A 103 3.47 -6.23 7.96
N LEU A 104 3.96 -7.46 7.77
CA LEU A 104 3.45 -8.33 6.71
C LEU A 104 2.01 -8.77 7.00
N ASP A 105 1.71 -9.13 8.24
CA ASP A 105 0.36 -9.46 8.69
C ASP A 105 -0.58 -8.25 8.56
N GLY A 106 -0.11 -7.07 8.95
CA GLY A 106 -0.85 -5.82 8.76
C GLY A 106 -1.12 -5.49 7.30
N LEU A 107 -0.16 -5.72 6.40
CA LEU A 107 -0.35 -5.58 4.96
C LEU A 107 -1.40 -6.59 4.44
N GLU A 108 -1.36 -7.84 4.87
CA GLU A 108 -2.35 -8.85 4.47
C GLU A 108 -3.74 -8.50 5.00
N LYS A 109 -3.82 -8.12 6.28
CA LYS A 109 -5.06 -7.84 6.99
C LYS A 109 -5.76 -6.57 6.49
N TYR A 110 -5.00 -5.49 6.26
CA TYR A 110 -5.55 -4.15 6.03
C TYR A 110 -5.45 -3.64 4.57
N THR A 111 -4.84 -4.41 3.66
CA THR A 111 -4.81 -4.00 2.25
C THR A 111 -6.07 -4.46 1.53
N LEU A 112 -6.77 -3.52 0.90
CA LEU A 112 -7.90 -3.84 0.04
C LEU A 112 -7.42 -4.48 -1.26
N LYS A 113 -7.87 -5.70 -1.55
CA LYS A 113 -7.66 -6.32 -2.86
C LYS A 113 -8.52 -5.59 -3.88
N LYS A 114 -7.86 -5.03 -4.90
CA LYS A 114 -8.58 -4.41 -6.00
C LYS A 114 -9.14 -5.51 -6.89
N GLU A 115 -10.45 -5.58 -6.97
CA GLU A 115 -11.12 -6.42 -7.95
C GLU A 115 -11.02 -5.79 -9.34
N TYR A 116 -10.64 -6.59 -10.31
CA TYR A 116 -10.55 -6.17 -11.69
C TYR A 116 -11.65 -6.85 -12.52
N PRO A 117 -12.25 -6.15 -13.51
CA PRO A 117 -13.26 -6.73 -14.37
C PRO A 117 -12.68 -7.90 -15.18
N ASN A 118 -13.56 -8.81 -15.61
CA ASN A 118 -13.17 -9.96 -16.44
C ASN A 118 -12.82 -9.56 -17.88
N GLU A 119 -13.27 -8.40 -18.32
CA GLU A 119 -12.92 -7.85 -19.63
C GLU A 119 -11.47 -7.37 -19.64
N PHE A 120 -10.80 -7.56 -20.78
CA PHE A 120 -9.42 -7.12 -20.93
C PHE A 120 -9.31 -5.60 -20.75
N GLY A 121 -8.46 -5.21 -19.83
CA GLY A 121 -8.09 -3.83 -19.58
C GLY A 121 -6.61 -3.73 -19.26
N ALA A 122 -5.96 -2.67 -19.70
CA ALA A 122 -4.56 -2.45 -19.39
C ALA A 122 -4.23 -0.96 -19.32
N LYS A 123 -3.28 -0.62 -18.45
CA LYS A 123 -2.73 0.74 -18.33
C LYS A 123 -1.29 0.75 -18.83
N VAL A 124 -1.04 1.47 -19.90
CA VAL A 124 0.32 1.72 -20.40
C VAL A 124 1.00 2.76 -19.51
N TYR A 125 2.19 2.44 -18.99
CA TYR A 125 2.95 3.34 -18.12
C TYR A 125 4.33 3.71 -18.66
N LYS A 126 4.83 2.99 -19.67
CA LYS A 126 6.12 3.28 -20.31
C LYS A 126 6.15 2.76 -21.74
N VAL A 127 6.79 3.49 -22.63
CA VAL A 127 7.16 3.06 -23.98
C VAL A 127 8.66 3.20 -24.13
N SER A 128 9.33 2.16 -24.65
CA SER A 128 10.76 2.16 -24.95
C SER A 128 11.05 1.40 -26.24
N ARG A 129 12.33 1.24 -26.59
CA ARG A 129 12.78 0.37 -27.67
C ARG A 129 13.77 -0.65 -27.14
N ASP A 130 13.75 -1.86 -27.69
CA ASP A 130 14.75 -2.87 -27.38
C ASP A 130 16.04 -2.67 -28.20
N ASP A 131 17.05 -3.51 -27.95
CA ASP A 131 18.35 -3.45 -28.63
C ASP A 131 18.25 -3.63 -30.16
N LYS A 132 17.14 -4.17 -30.65
CA LYS A 132 16.82 -4.32 -32.08
C LYS A 132 15.94 -3.19 -32.61
N ASN A 133 15.81 -2.09 -31.87
CA ASN A 133 15.01 -0.93 -32.20
C ASN A 133 13.48 -1.23 -32.30
N LYS A 134 13.01 -2.37 -31.81
CA LYS A 134 11.58 -2.69 -31.74
C LYS A 134 10.92 -1.95 -30.58
N ARG A 135 9.74 -1.44 -30.80
CA ARG A 135 8.94 -0.78 -29.77
C ARG A 135 8.50 -1.77 -28.69
N LEU A 136 8.77 -1.42 -27.44
CA LEU A 136 8.29 -2.10 -26.24
C LEU A 136 7.28 -1.21 -25.53
N THR A 137 6.08 -1.71 -25.38
CA THR A 137 5.03 -1.05 -24.61
C THR A 137 4.87 -1.76 -23.28
N TYR A 138 5.19 -1.07 -22.18
CA TYR A 138 5.04 -1.60 -20.83
C TYR A 138 3.66 -1.28 -20.32
N LEU A 139 2.94 -2.30 -19.88
CA LEU A 139 1.58 -2.16 -19.42
C LEU A 139 1.35 -2.97 -18.14
N LYS A 140 0.42 -2.50 -17.34
CA LYS A 140 -0.16 -3.23 -16.22
C LYS A 140 -1.55 -3.69 -16.64
N VAL A 141 -1.78 -5.00 -16.64
CA VAL A 141 -3.13 -5.56 -16.87
C VAL A 141 -4.02 -5.17 -15.70
N THR A 142 -5.17 -4.59 -16.00
CA THR A 142 -6.17 -4.09 -15.03
C THR A 142 -7.53 -4.75 -15.22
N GLY A 143 -7.60 -5.83 -15.98
CA GLY A 143 -8.79 -6.63 -16.22
C GLY A 143 -8.49 -7.75 -17.20
N GLY A 144 -9.17 -8.87 -17.09
CA GLY A 144 -9.02 -10.02 -17.95
C GLY A 144 -7.60 -10.53 -18.09
N GLU A 145 -7.27 -11.02 -19.26
CA GLU A 145 -5.98 -11.61 -19.59
C GLU A 145 -5.39 -11.01 -20.88
N LEU A 146 -4.06 -10.90 -20.95
CA LEU A 146 -3.33 -10.60 -22.17
C LEU A 146 -2.56 -11.85 -22.62
N LYS A 147 -2.86 -12.35 -23.82
CA LYS A 147 -2.17 -13.51 -24.42
C LYS A 147 -1.32 -13.10 -25.63
N ALA A 148 -0.23 -13.82 -25.87
CA ALA A 148 0.54 -13.63 -27.08
C ALA A 148 -0.32 -13.89 -28.33
N LYS A 149 -0.17 -13.04 -29.35
CA LYS A 149 -0.98 -13.01 -30.57
C LYS A 149 -2.45 -12.63 -30.38
N MET A 150 -2.84 -12.18 -29.17
CA MET A 150 -4.16 -11.63 -28.94
C MET A 150 -4.33 -10.32 -29.72
N TYR A 151 -5.48 -10.16 -30.36
CA TYR A 151 -5.87 -8.91 -31.00
C TYR A 151 -6.46 -7.95 -29.97
N ILE A 152 -6.00 -6.73 -29.95
CA ILE A 152 -6.43 -5.68 -29.02
C ILE A 152 -7.29 -4.71 -29.84
N GLU A 153 -8.59 -4.84 -29.73
CA GLU A 153 -9.56 -4.05 -30.51
C GLU A 153 -9.36 -2.54 -30.37
N GLN A 154 -9.07 -2.07 -29.15
CA GLN A 154 -8.87 -0.65 -28.86
C GLN A 154 -7.65 -0.04 -29.55
N LEU A 155 -6.70 -0.85 -29.98
CA LEU A 155 -5.47 -0.41 -30.65
C LEU A 155 -5.43 -0.81 -32.12
N ASP A 156 -6.36 -1.66 -32.58
CA ASP A 156 -6.37 -2.29 -33.91
C ASP A 156 -5.04 -3.00 -34.22
N GLU A 157 -4.43 -3.60 -33.19
CA GLU A 157 -3.10 -4.24 -33.27
C GLU A 157 -3.10 -5.60 -32.58
N LYS A 158 -2.18 -6.48 -33.00
CA LYS A 158 -1.89 -7.75 -32.32
C LYS A 158 -0.70 -7.60 -31.37
N ALA A 159 -0.83 -8.21 -30.18
CA ALA A 159 0.29 -8.39 -29.27
C ALA A 159 1.20 -9.53 -29.79
N ASP A 160 2.23 -9.24 -30.56
CA ASP A 160 3.11 -10.24 -31.16
C ASP A 160 3.84 -11.09 -30.12
N GLN A 161 4.47 -10.44 -29.17
CA GLN A 161 5.24 -11.06 -28.08
C GLN A 161 4.91 -10.38 -26.77
N ILE A 162 4.88 -11.16 -25.72
CA ILE A 162 4.71 -10.68 -24.35
C ILE A 162 5.98 -11.04 -23.58
N ARG A 163 6.48 -10.11 -22.80
CA ARG A 163 7.59 -10.31 -21.86
C ARG A 163 7.08 -10.01 -20.45
N ILE A 164 7.19 -10.98 -19.57
CA ILE A 164 6.84 -10.80 -18.15
C ILE A 164 8.14 -10.53 -17.42
N TYR A 165 8.28 -9.31 -16.88
CA TYR A 165 9.46 -8.88 -16.16
C TYR A 165 9.37 -9.20 -14.67
N SER A 166 10.44 -9.78 -14.13
CA SER A 166 10.69 -9.91 -12.70
C SER A 166 12.08 -9.33 -12.41
N GLY A 167 12.11 -8.11 -11.91
CA GLY A 167 13.36 -7.32 -11.83
C GLY A 167 13.96 -7.07 -13.22
N ASN A 168 15.23 -7.44 -13.41
CA ASN A 168 15.94 -7.27 -14.70
C ASN A 168 15.79 -8.45 -15.65
N LYS A 169 15.11 -9.51 -15.25
CA LYS A 169 14.90 -10.72 -16.08
C LYS A 169 13.48 -10.73 -16.61
N PHE A 170 13.29 -11.40 -17.75
CA PHE A 170 11.95 -11.62 -18.32
C PHE A 170 11.83 -13.05 -18.87
N THR A 171 10.63 -13.56 -18.89
CA THR A 171 10.18 -14.79 -19.54
C THR A 171 9.23 -14.47 -20.68
#